data_7e31baa2d8b25a473ecf789b5b3a07d1
#
_entry.id   7e31baa2d8b25a473ecf789b5b3a07d1
#
_cell.length_a   1.000
_cell.length_b   1.000
_cell.length_c   1.000
_cell.angle_alpha   90.00
_cell.angle_beta   90.00
_cell.angle_gamma   90.00
#
_symmetry.space_group_name_H-M   'P 1'
#
loop_
_entity.id
_entity.type
_entity.pdbx_description
1 polymer ?
#
loop_
_entity_poly.entity_id
_entity_poly.type
_entity_poly.pdbx_seq_one_letter_code
_entity_poly.pdbx_strand_id
1 'polypeptide(L)'
;LIINGDAALSDLEYGSNRDNPAWDRFALRFTDGGSLVMRDPRRLGGVELNPDVSKLGPDAGLVTLKPFRQILDESGAPLKARLMDQARIAGLGNLLVDESLFRAGLSPERPAKSLQPDEATRLHRAIRQTLKTLGGRGGSHTGDLQPARVRGGLCPKDGEALRRTKVGGRTTYWCPHHQR
;
A
#
# COMPACT_ATOMS: atom_id res chain seq x y z
N LEU A 1 4.67 6.75 12.18
CA LEU A 1 5.10 8.14 12.20
C LEU A 1 4.01 8.96 12.88
N ILE A 2 4.33 9.65 13.96
CA ILE A 2 3.41 10.56 14.66
C ILE A 2 4.02 11.95 14.53
N ILE A 3 3.28 12.88 13.95
CA ILE A 3 3.68 14.29 13.83
C ILE A 3 2.84 15.07 14.84
N ASN A 4 3.50 15.66 15.83
CA ASN A 4 2.88 16.56 16.80
C ASN A 4 3.23 18.00 16.43
N GLY A 5 2.26 18.76 15.99
CA GLY A 5 2.34 20.19 15.62
C GLY A 5 0.95 20.69 15.27
N ASP A 6 0.79 21.99 15.02
CA ASP A 6 -0.50 22.59 14.72
C ASP A 6 -1.17 22.19 13.40
N ALA A 7 -0.56 21.25 12.67
CA ALA A 7 -1.18 20.68 11.51
C ALA A 7 -2.28 19.68 11.96
N ALA A 8 -3.42 19.72 11.32
CA ALA A 8 -4.56 18.84 11.48
C ALA A 8 -4.26 17.36 11.15
N LEU A 9 -3.27 16.80 11.82
CA LEU A 9 -2.90 15.38 11.77
C LEU A 9 -3.48 14.62 12.98
N SER A 10 -4.25 15.28 13.82
CA SER A 10 -4.93 14.71 14.97
C SER A 10 -5.90 13.57 14.61
N ASP A 11 -6.35 13.51 13.37
CA ASP A 11 -7.31 12.52 12.89
C ASP A 11 -6.65 11.33 12.14
N LEU A 12 -5.34 11.26 12.09
CA LEU A 12 -4.64 10.10 11.55
C LEU A 12 -4.61 8.97 12.58
N GLU A 13 -5.73 8.31 12.78
CA GLU A 13 -5.83 7.05 13.50
C GLU A 13 -5.11 5.91 12.73
N TYR A 14 -3.82 6.03 12.54
CA TYR A 14 -3.04 4.93 11.99
C TYR A 14 -2.27 4.23 13.09
N GLY A 15 -2.75 3.08 13.50
CA GLY A 15 -2.10 2.24 14.49
C GLY A 15 -2.97 2.02 15.72
N SER A 16 -2.42 1.36 16.73
CA SER A 16 -3.05 1.18 18.02
C SER A 16 -3.33 2.55 18.66
N ASN A 17 -4.57 2.85 19.00
CA ASN A 17 -5.00 4.02 19.79
C ASN A 17 -4.37 4.08 21.18
N ARG A 18 -3.39 3.24 21.47
CA ARG A 18 -2.66 3.21 22.73
C ARG A 18 -1.48 4.16 22.61
N ASP A 19 -1.59 5.29 23.27
CA ASP A 19 -0.48 6.21 23.47
C ASP A 19 0.46 5.59 24.53
N ASN A 20 1.49 4.87 24.06
CA ASN A 20 2.49 4.26 24.91
C ASN A 20 3.89 4.74 24.48
N PRO A 21 4.49 5.68 25.21
CA PRO A 21 5.84 6.19 24.92
C PRO A 21 6.92 5.10 24.92
N ALA A 22 6.70 3.96 25.60
CA ALA A 22 7.63 2.83 25.56
C ALA A 22 7.80 2.21 24.17
N TRP A 23 6.92 2.54 23.22
CA TRP A 23 7.00 2.11 21.82
C TRP A 23 7.70 3.13 20.92
N ASP A 24 8.08 4.30 21.45
CA ASP A 24 8.82 5.31 20.71
C ASP A 24 10.24 4.81 20.44
N ARG A 25 10.65 4.81 19.19
CA ARG A 25 11.94 4.27 18.75
C ARG A 25 12.87 5.36 18.20
N PHE A 26 12.27 6.41 17.70
CA PHE A 26 13.01 7.55 17.15
C PHE A 26 12.15 8.81 17.27
N ALA A 27 12.78 9.92 17.58
CA ALA A 27 12.10 11.22 17.59
C ALA A 27 13.01 12.31 17.01
N LEU A 28 12.41 13.17 16.21
CA LEU A 28 13.00 14.48 15.83
C LEU A 28 12.26 15.56 16.60
N ARG A 29 13.00 16.50 17.16
CA ARG A 29 12.47 17.72 17.76
C ARG A 29 12.90 18.90 16.91
N PHE A 30 11.94 19.71 16.52
CA PHE A 30 12.18 20.88 15.69
C PHE A 30 12.39 22.13 16.57
N THR A 31 13.07 23.12 16.03
CA THR A 31 13.37 24.38 16.74
C THR A 31 12.15 25.23 17.01
N ASP A 32 11.05 25.02 16.27
CA ASP A 32 9.74 25.64 16.47
C ASP A 32 8.89 24.96 17.57
N GLY A 33 9.42 23.91 18.24
CA GLY A 33 8.74 23.15 19.28
C GLY A 33 7.98 21.93 18.76
N GLY A 34 7.84 21.75 17.44
CA GLY A 34 7.23 20.57 16.84
C GLY A 34 8.07 19.31 17.04
N SER A 35 7.45 18.15 16.92
CA SER A 35 8.15 16.87 16.99
C SER A 35 7.59 15.84 16.03
N LEU A 36 8.48 14.95 15.54
CA LEU A 36 8.16 13.79 14.73
C LEU A 36 8.59 12.55 15.49
N VAL A 37 7.65 11.64 15.78
CA VAL A 37 7.94 10.43 16.55
C VAL A 37 7.61 9.19 15.72
N MET A 38 8.57 8.26 15.62
CA MET A 38 8.33 6.92 15.09
C MET A 38 7.98 5.99 16.27
N ARG A 39 6.71 5.59 16.33
CA ARG A 39 6.21 4.64 17.31
C ARG A 39 6.05 3.27 16.66
N ASP A 40 6.84 2.30 17.11
CA ASP A 40 6.85 0.95 16.53
C ASP A 40 6.88 -0.13 17.62
N PRO A 41 5.69 -0.62 18.04
CA PRO A 41 5.58 -1.67 19.07
C PRO A 41 6.19 -3.00 18.62
N ARG A 42 6.22 -3.26 17.31
CA ARG A 42 6.72 -4.52 16.73
C ARG A 42 8.20 -4.49 16.35
N ARG A 43 8.85 -3.33 16.45
CA ARG A 43 10.26 -3.12 16.10
C ARG A 43 10.60 -3.54 14.66
N LEU A 44 9.70 -3.26 13.72
CA LEU A 44 9.86 -3.58 12.29
C LEU A 44 10.41 -2.42 11.48
N GLY A 45 10.28 -1.20 11.98
CA GLY A 45 10.77 0.01 11.37
C GLY A 45 12.23 0.30 11.72
N GLY A 46 12.88 1.11 10.91
CA GLY A 46 14.21 1.64 11.13
C GLY A 46 14.31 3.06 10.60
N VAL A 47 15.33 3.76 11.04
CA VAL A 47 15.71 5.08 10.54
C VAL A 47 17.13 4.98 10.05
N GLU A 48 17.38 5.39 8.84
CA GLU A 48 18.70 5.43 8.22
C GLU A 48 19.03 6.89 7.86
N LEU A 49 20.20 7.31 8.20
CA LEU A 49 20.72 8.63 7.81
C LEU A 49 21.37 8.53 6.42
N ASN A 50 20.98 9.41 5.50
CA ASN A 50 21.45 9.40 4.12
C ASN A 50 21.29 8.02 3.44
N PRO A 51 20.07 7.46 3.36
CA PRO A 51 19.84 6.12 2.80
C PRO A 51 20.24 6.07 1.31
N ASP A 52 20.73 4.91 0.88
CA ASP A 52 20.98 4.64 -0.53
C ASP A 52 19.65 4.39 -1.26
N VAL A 53 19.08 5.46 -1.79
CA VAL A 53 17.81 5.42 -2.54
C VAL A 53 17.95 4.83 -3.95
N SER A 54 19.16 4.58 -4.44
CA SER A 54 19.40 3.98 -5.76
C SER A 54 18.87 2.54 -5.85
N LYS A 55 18.65 1.89 -4.71
CA LYS A 55 18.04 0.56 -4.60
C LYS A 55 16.52 0.55 -4.81
N LEU A 56 15.89 1.71 -4.82
CA LEU A 56 14.46 1.84 -5.05
C LEU A 56 14.16 1.90 -6.54
N GLY A 57 13.07 1.25 -6.94
CA GLY A 57 12.49 1.39 -8.26
C GLY A 57 11.84 2.77 -8.46
N PRO A 58 11.29 3.04 -9.65
CA PRO A 58 10.57 4.27 -9.92
C PRO A 58 9.37 4.43 -8.97
N ASP A 59 9.06 5.66 -8.60
CA ASP A 59 7.91 5.99 -7.77
C ASP A 59 6.59 5.60 -8.46
N ALA A 60 5.71 4.91 -7.75
CA ALA A 60 4.45 4.39 -8.28
C ALA A 60 3.48 5.49 -8.78
N GLY A 61 3.56 6.68 -8.23
CA GLY A 61 2.77 7.84 -8.67
C GLY A 61 3.33 8.52 -9.93
N LEU A 62 4.62 8.32 -10.22
CA LEU A 62 5.33 8.99 -11.31
C LEU A 62 5.65 8.06 -12.49
N VAL A 63 5.79 6.76 -12.26
CA VAL A 63 6.12 5.79 -13.31
C VAL A 63 5.11 5.87 -14.46
N THR A 64 5.62 5.97 -15.68
CA THR A 64 4.76 5.99 -16.88
C THR A 64 4.37 4.58 -17.31
N LEU A 65 3.35 4.46 -18.17
CA LEU A 65 2.77 3.16 -18.55
C LEU A 65 3.78 2.20 -19.19
N LYS A 66 4.70 2.69 -20.02
CA LYS A 66 5.66 1.82 -20.73
C LYS A 66 6.63 1.13 -19.76
N PRO A 67 7.38 1.83 -18.89
CA PRO A 67 8.19 1.19 -17.86
C PRO A 67 7.38 0.33 -16.90
N PHE A 68 6.17 0.75 -16.52
CA PHE A 68 5.29 -0.05 -15.67
C PHE A 68 4.98 -1.42 -16.28
N ARG A 69 4.66 -1.47 -17.57
CA ARG A 69 4.42 -2.73 -18.29
C ARG A 69 5.67 -3.60 -18.34
N GLN A 70 6.84 -3.04 -18.64
CA GLN A 70 8.10 -3.78 -18.63
C GLN A 70 8.35 -4.44 -17.27
N ILE A 71 8.13 -3.71 -16.17
CA ILE A 71 8.24 -4.24 -14.82
C ILE A 71 7.34 -5.48 -14.61
N LEU A 72 6.12 -5.47 -15.13
CA LEU A 72 5.20 -6.61 -15.02
C LEU A 72 5.62 -7.78 -15.91
N ASP A 73 5.97 -7.51 -17.15
CA ASP A 73 6.32 -8.52 -18.15
C ASP A 73 7.56 -9.36 -17.76
N GLU A 74 8.48 -8.77 -17.01
CA GLU A 74 9.68 -9.43 -16.51
C GLU A 74 9.46 -10.45 -15.38
N SER A 75 8.22 -10.60 -14.87
CA SER A 75 8.00 -11.37 -13.64
C SER A 75 6.88 -12.40 -13.74
N GLY A 76 7.24 -13.66 -13.47
CA GLY A 76 6.28 -14.74 -13.21
C GLY A 76 5.73 -14.77 -11.79
N ALA A 77 6.20 -13.89 -10.89
CA ALA A 77 5.70 -13.81 -9.52
C ALA A 77 4.22 -13.36 -9.48
N PRO A 78 3.48 -13.68 -8.40
CA PRO A 78 2.14 -13.15 -8.19
C PRO A 78 2.12 -11.63 -8.30
N LEU A 79 1.10 -11.09 -8.96
CA LEU A 79 0.94 -9.67 -9.28
C LEU A 79 1.11 -8.78 -8.03
N LYS A 80 0.48 -9.16 -6.92
CA LYS A 80 0.65 -8.43 -5.66
C LYS A 80 2.10 -8.42 -5.18
N ALA A 81 2.79 -9.56 -5.23
CA ALA A 81 4.18 -9.64 -4.79
C ALA A 81 5.09 -8.75 -5.64
N ARG A 82 4.86 -8.72 -6.96
CA ARG A 82 5.61 -7.87 -7.89
C ARG A 82 5.38 -6.38 -7.63
N LEU A 83 4.15 -5.97 -7.38
CA LEU A 83 3.79 -4.57 -7.07
C LEU A 83 4.33 -4.11 -5.71
N MET A 84 4.58 -5.01 -4.78
CA MET A 84 5.13 -4.70 -3.45
C MET A 84 6.65 -4.70 -3.39
N ASP A 85 7.32 -5.09 -4.47
CA ASP A 85 8.78 -5.08 -4.56
C ASP A 85 9.29 -3.65 -4.76
N GLN A 86 9.77 -3.05 -3.68
CA GLN A 86 10.21 -1.65 -3.66
C GLN A 86 11.43 -1.39 -4.57
N ALA A 87 12.20 -2.44 -4.89
CA ALA A 87 13.28 -2.32 -5.87
C ALA A 87 12.78 -2.26 -7.32
N ARG A 88 11.50 -2.53 -7.55
CA ARG A 88 10.87 -2.50 -8.88
C ARG A 88 9.86 -1.37 -9.02
N ILE A 89 9.06 -1.12 -7.99
CA ILE A 89 8.14 0.02 -7.91
C ILE A 89 8.14 0.50 -6.46
N ALA A 90 8.61 1.70 -6.22
CA ALA A 90 8.63 2.28 -4.89
C ALA A 90 7.28 2.91 -4.51
N GLY A 91 6.95 2.88 -3.20
CA GLY A 91 5.80 3.57 -2.63
C GLY A 91 4.51 2.76 -2.50
N LEU A 92 4.45 1.53 -3.01
CA LEU A 92 3.27 0.67 -2.87
C LEU A 92 3.40 -0.26 -1.67
N GLY A 93 2.59 -0.02 -0.64
CA GLY A 93 2.44 -0.90 0.51
C GLY A 93 1.26 -1.87 0.37
N ASN A 94 1.13 -2.78 1.35
CA ASN A 94 0.14 -3.87 1.36
C ASN A 94 -1.30 -3.39 1.09
N LEU A 95 -1.75 -2.32 1.78
CA LEU A 95 -3.11 -1.83 1.64
C LEU A 95 -3.34 -1.14 0.29
N LEU A 96 -2.36 -0.36 -0.18
CA LEU A 96 -2.43 0.34 -1.47
C LEU A 96 -2.50 -0.65 -2.64
N VAL A 97 -1.73 -1.75 -2.56
CA VAL A 97 -1.76 -2.78 -3.60
C VAL A 97 -3.10 -3.52 -3.60
N ASP A 98 -3.61 -3.94 -2.44
CA ASP A 98 -4.91 -4.61 -2.37
C ASP A 98 -6.03 -3.73 -2.91
N GLU A 99 -6.06 -2.46 -2.54
CA GLU A 99 -7.04 -1.48 -3.02
C GLU A 99 -6.93 -1.25 -4.53
N SER A 100 -5.70 -1.13 -5.05
CA SER A 100 -5.48 -0.92 -6.49
C SER A 100 -5.92 -2.13 -7.32
N LEU A 101 -5.61 -3.34 -6.86
CA LEU A 101 -6.03 -4.58 -7.51
C LEU A 101 -7.56 -4.77 -7.44
N PHE A 102 -8.17 -4.42 -6.31
CA PHE A 102 -9.61 -4.43 -6.15
C PHE A 102 -10.30 -3.49 -7.14
N ARG A 103 -9.82 -2.26 -7.28
CA ARG A 103 -10.32 -1.26 -8.24
C ARG A 103 -10.12 -1.69 -9.69
N ALA A 104 -8.98 -2.31 -9.97
CA ALA A 104 -8.66 -2.82 -11.30
C ALA A 104 -9.39 -4.13 -11.66
N GLY A 105 -10.01 -4.83 -10.69
CA GLY A 105 -10.65 -6.12 -10.91
C GLY A 105 -9.66 -7.23 -11.26
N LEU A 106 -8.43 -7.18 -10.70
CA LEU A 106 -7.37 -8.14 -11.00
C LEU A 106 -7.02 -8.98 -9.77
N SER A 107 -6.87 -10.29 -9.99
CA SER A 107 -6.48 -11.21 -8.93
C SER A 107 -5.05 -10.93 -8.45
N PRO A 108 -4.82 -10.84 -7.13
CA PRO A 108 -3.48 -10.65 -6.56
C PRO A 108 -2.54 -11.83 -6.80
N GLU A 109 -3.11 -13.01 -7.11
CA GLU A 109 -2.38 -14.28 -7.26
C GLU A 109 -1.95 -14.55 -8.71
N ARG A 110 -2.52 -13.82 -9.69
CA ARG A 110 -2.13 -13.95 -11.10
C ARG A 110 -0.64 -13.67 -11.30
N PRO A 111 0.06 -14.41 -12.18
CA PRO A 111 1.42 -14.05 -12.59
C PRO A 111 1.46 -12.64 -13.21
N ALA A 112 2.38 -11.79 -12.78
CA ALA A 112 2.43 -10.40 -13.26
C ALA A 112 2.56 -10.33 -14.79
N LYS A 113 3.39 -11.19 -15.40
CA LYS A 113 3.59 -11.26 -16.86
C LYS A 113 2.37 -11.75 -17.65
N SER A 114 1.32 -12.25 -16.99
CA SER A 114 0.11 -12.74 -17.68
C SER A 114 -0.88 -11.63 -18.01
N LEU A 115 -0.62 -10.40 -17.55
CA LEU A 115 -1.54 -9.29 -17.80
C LEU A 115 -1.54 -8.89 -19.27
N GLN A 116 -2.74 -8.76 -19.84
CA GLN A 116 -2.90 -8.21 -21.17
C GLN A 116 -2.64 -6.69 -21.17
N PRO A 117 -2.32 -6.07 -22.32
CA PRO A 117 -2.00 -4.65 -22.41
C PRO A 117 -3.06 -3.70 -21.84
N ASP A 118 -4.34 -4.03 -22.02
CA ASP A 118 -5.47 -3.27 -21.49
C ASP A 118 -5.61 -3.42 -19.96
N GLU A 119 -5.36 -4.62 -19.44
CA GLU A 119 -5.34 -4.90 -18.01
C GLU A 119 -4.21 -4.15 -17.30
N ALA A 120 -3.01 -4.14 -17.88
CA ALA A 120 -1.88 -3.37 -17.36
C ALA A 120 -2.18 -1.86 -17.38
N THR A 121 -2.85 -1.36 -18.42
CA THR A 121 -3.28 0.04 -18.51
C THR A 121 -4.33 0.37 -17.45
N ARG A 122 -5.31 -0.51 -17.24
CA ARG A 122 -6.34 -0.37 -16.21
C ARG A 122 -5.72 -0.37 -14.81
N LEU A 123 -4.78 -1.28 -14.54
CA LEU A 123 -4.06 -1.36 -13.27
C LEU A 123 -3.23 -0.10 -13.00
N HIS A 124 -2.45 0.36 -13.98
CA HIS A 124 -1.66 1.59 -13.86
C HIS A 124 -2.54 2.80 -13.50
N ARG A 125 -3.69 2.93 -14.16
CA ARG A 125 -4.68 3.99 -13.85
C ARG A 125 -5.24 3.83 -12.43
N ALA A 126 -5.60 2.60 -12.04
CA ALA A 126 -6.12 2.30 -10.72
C ALA A 126 -5.12 2.63 -9.61
N ILE A 127 -3.83 2.32 -9.78
CA ILE A 127 -2.76 2.70 -8.84
C ILE A 127 -2.72 4.21 -8.66
N ARG A 128 -2.61 4.97 -9.74
CA ARG A 128 -2.55 6.44 -9.67
C ARG A 128 -3.78 7.05 -9.01
N GLN A 129 -4.96 6.53 -9.35
CA GLN A 129 -6.21 6.98 -8.73
C GLN A 129 -6.27 6.63 -7.24
N THR A 130 -5.83 5.43 -6.86
CA THR A 130 -5.75 5.00 -5.45
C THR A 130 -4.84 5.92 -4.66
N LEU A 131 -3.62 6.17 -5.15
CA LEU A 131 -2.67 7.07 -4.49
C LEU A 131 -3.26 8.47 -4.30
N LYS A 132 -3.87 9.05 -5.35
CA LYS A 132 -4.50 10.38 -5.28
C LYS A 132 -5.67 10.40 -4.30
N THR A 133 -6.57 9.42 -4.40
CA THR A 133 -7.81 9.38 -3.59
C THR A 133 -7.50 9.15 -2.12
N LEU A 134 -6.67 8.14 -1.81
CA LEU A 134 -6.37 7.80 -0.43
C LEU A 134 -5.43 8.82 0.23
N GLY A 135 -4.51 9.43 -0.55
CA GLY A 135 -3.72 10.56 -0.08
C GLY A 135 -4.60 11.73 0.36
N GLY A 136 -5.60 12.09 -0.44
CA GLY A 136 -6.57 13.14 -0.09
C GLY A 136 -7.53 12.76 1.06
N ARG A 137 -7.70 11.47 1.36
CA ARG A 137 -8.53 10.98 2.48
C ARG A 137 -7.75 10.76 3.77
N GLY A 138 -6.45 11.05 3.81
CA GLY A 138 -5.62 10.88 5.00
C GLY A 138 -4.83 9.57 5.08
N GLY A 139 -4.87 8.71 4.05
CA GLY A 139 -3.96 7.57 3.97
C GLY A 139 -4.57 6.24 3.53
N SER A 140 -3.72 5.22 3.45
CA SER A 140 -4.07 3.90 2.90
C SER A 140 -5.17 3.13 3.65
N HIS A 141 -5.42 3.49 4.90
CA HIS A 141 -6.47 2.89 5.75
C HIS A 141 -7.89 3.36 5.38
N THR A 142 -8.02 4.35 4.51
CA THR A 142 -9.31 4.91 4.05
C THR A 142 -9.81 4.29 2.75
N GLY A 143 -9.22 3.17 2.31
CA GLY A 143 -9.60 2.45 1.10
C GLY A 143 -11.00 1.87 1.15
N ASP A 144 -11.65 1.75 -0.01
CA ASP A 144 -13.03 1.26 -0.14
C ASP A 144 -13.13 -0.23 0.23
N LEU A 145 -12.06 -1.02 0.03
CA LEU A 145 -11.98 -2.41 0.46
C LEU A 145 -11.69 -2.55 1.97
N GLN A 146 -11.14 -1.51 2.61
CA GLN A 146 -10.61 -1.60 3.97
C GLN A 146 -11.64 -2.08 5.02
N PRO A 147 -12.90 -1.60 5.06
CA PRO A 147 -13.90 -2.08 6.02
C PRO A 147 -14.20 -3.58 5.88
N ALA A 148 -14.11 -4.12 4.66
CA ALA A 148 -14.37 -5.53 4.37
C ALA A 148 -13.17 -6.46 4.66
N ARG A 149 -11.99 -5.93 4.99
CA ARG A 149 -10.76 -6.70 5.27
C ARG A 149 -10.78 -7.39 6.63
N VAL A 150 -11.86 -8.06 6.93
CA VAL A 150 -12.08 -8.85 8.15
C VAL A 150 -12.38 -10.30 7.81
N ARG A 151 -12.28 -11.19 8.79
CA ARG A 151 -12.66 -12.59 8.59
C ARG A 151 -14.16 -12.67 8.27
N GLY A 152 -14.51 -13.30 7.15
CA GLY A 152 -15.89 -13.36 6.68
C GLY A 152 -16.41 -12.08 6.03
N GLY A 153 -15.53 -11.10 5.75
CA GLY A 153 -15.92 -9.88 5.06
C GLY A 153 -16.45 -10.14 3.66
N LEU A 154 -17.42 -9.32 3.26
CA LEU A 154 -18.06 -9.41 1.95
C LEU A 154 -17.51 -8.32 1.01
N CYS A 155 -17.44 -8.63 -0.25
CA CYS A 155 -17.00 -7.72 -1.30
C CYS A 155 -17.95 -6.51 -1.41
N PRO A 156 -17.45 -5.28 -1.29
CA PRO A 156 -18.32 -4.10 -1.38
C PRO A 156 -18.88 -3.84 -2.79
N LYS A 157 -18.41 -4.57 -3.81
CA LYS A 157 -18.94 -4.43 -5.19
C LYS A 157 -20.07 -5.42 -5.52
N ASP A 158 -19.96 -6.66 -5.06
CA ASP A 158 -20.85 -7.73 -5.49
C ASP A 158 -21.40 -8.58 -4.34
N GLY A 159 -21.01 -8.30 -3.10
CA GLY A 159 -21.48 -9.04 -1.92
C GLY A 159 -20.87 -10.44 -1.74
N GLU A 160 -20.01 -10.90 -2.64
CA GLU A 160 -19.35 -12.20 -2.55
C GLU A 160 -18.36 -12.26 -1.39
N ALA A 161 -18.21 -13.43 -0.78
CA ALA A 161 -17.27 -13.61 0.32
C ALA A 161 -15.80 -13.37 -0.13
N LEU A 162 -15.11 -12.50 0.59
CA LEU A 162 -13.69 -12.25 0.32
C LEU A 162 -12.85 -13.47 0.70
N ARG A 163 -11.92 -13.83 -0.18
CA ARG A 163 -10.85 -14.77 0.15
C ARG A 163 -9.79 -14.07 0.98
N ARG A 164 -9.26 -14.82 1.97
CA ARG A 164 -8.12 -14.40 2.76
C ARG A 164 -6.96 -15.36 2.50
N THR A 165 -5.93 -14.87 1.83
CA THR A 165 -4.75 -15.66 1.44
C THR A 165 -3.46 -14.95 1.88
N LYS A 166 -2.30 -15.59 1.65
CA LYS A 166 -0.99 -14.95 1.76
C LYS A 166 -0.34 -14.85 0.39
N VAL A 167 -0.02 -13.63 -0.04
CA VAL A 167 0.70 -13.37 -1.29
C VAL A 167 1.93 -12.52 -0.98
N GLY A 168 3.10 -12.96 -1.40
CA GLY A 168 4.36 -12.28 -1.08
C GLY A 168 4.61 -12.13 0.43
N GLY A 169 4.19 -13.13 1.23
CA GLY A 169 4.32 -13.12 2.69
C GLY A 169 3.33 -12.18 3.41
N ARG A 170 2.43 -11.50 2.70
CA ARG A 170 1.47 -10.54 3.25
C ARG A 170 0.04 -11.04 3.20
N THR A 171 -0.72 -10.81 4.29
CA THR A 171 -2.16 -11.09 4.31
C THR A 171 -2.85 -10.28 3.23
N THR A 172 -3.65 -10.97 2.43
CA THR A 172 -4.33 -10.46 1.24
C THR A 172 -5.82 -10.78 1.34
N TYR A 173 -6.66 -9.78 1.17
CA TYR A 173 -8.11 -9.94 1.03
C TYR A 173 -8.51 -9.53 -0.38
N TRP A 174 -9.25 -10.38 -1.07
CA TRP A 174 -9.67 -10.14 -2.45
C TRP A 174 -10.94 -10.91 -2.81
N CYS A 175 -11.68 -10.43 -3.79
CA CYS A 175 -12.90 -11.04 -4.25
C CYS A 175 -12.64 -11.99 -5.43
N PRO A 176 -12.90 -13.30 -5.31
CA PRO A 176 -12.66 -14.26 -6.40
C PRO A 176 -13.65 -14.11 -7.55
N HIS A 177 -14.75 -13.40 -7.36
CA HIS A 177 -15.79 -13.21 -8.36
C HIS A 177 -15.43 -12.09 -9.34
N HIS A 178 -15.08 -10.90 -8.87
CA HIS A 178 -14.78 -9.79 -9.77
C HIS A 178 -13.29 -9.53 -10.01
N GLN A 179 -12.38 -10.08 -9.19
CA GLN A 179 -10.92 -9.99 -9.41
C GLN A 179 -10.43 -11.26 -10.12
N ARG A 180 -10.18 -11.15 -11.41
CA ARG A 180 -9.78 -12.28 -12.28
C ARG A 180 -8.38 -12.13 -12.83
#